data_fa78fe3b39379e3191eafa43959cce36
#
_entry.id   fa78fe3b39379e3191eafa43959cce36
#
_cell.length_a   1.000
_cell.length_b   1.000
_cell.length_c   1.000
_cell.angle_alpha   90.00
_cell.angle_beta   90.00
_cell.angle_gamma   90.00
#
_symmetry.space_group_name_H-M   'P 1'
#
loop_
_entity.id
_entity.type
_entity.pdbx_description
1 polymer ?
#
loop_
_entity_poly.entity_id
_entity_poly.type
_entity_poly.pdbx_seq_one_letter_code
_entity_poly.pdbx_strand_id
1 'polypeptide(L)'
;MQLTELSIKNQNVFVQHYIDGKEEMSSFFDYSIHHKDMWRERLQDLSSRFFAREELAAYLSSYHNKFGSSAMQSAIEKLKDPSSAAVVGGQQAGLLTGPLYTIHKIISIIVLAKEQEKQLQVPVVPIFWVAGEDHDLDEINFVHTSEENGPVKKKLPQSYWKKSSAASASLDQEKCAAWIDDVFAAFEETDHTNSLLDNVKRCLRESVTFTDFFELLVADLFQEEGLVLLNSGDPGIKKLETAMFQKILRENDKLASAVSDQQALMREAGYKPIIESGKEQANLFYEYEEERFLIEKDNGRFVINELNLEWTPDELFTHMEENPERFSNNVVTRPLMQEYLIPTLAFIAGPGEINYWGELKQAFAVMGFKMPPVMPRLNITILERHIEKKLLERNISLQDAIERGTENQRETYFERQIPEEFTEVMDQAKSQIEAIHKTVRQEALKVDQSMEPLLLKNAAFIQDQLEFLERTVTKRIEEKEGYVLKDYERIQNSIRPLLAPQERIWNIMYYLNRYGPKFFTSFKNLPFSFQNQHQVVKL
;
A
#
# COMPACT_ATOMS: atom_id res chain seq x y z
N MET A 1 -9.66 21.37 -11.74
CA MET A 1 -9.82 19.92 -11.57
C MET A 1 -11.28 19.55 -11.61
N GLN A 2 -11.61 18.39 -12.15
CA GLN A 2 -12.97 17.85 -12.18
C GLN A 2 -12.94 16.44 -11.58
N LEU A 3 -13.90 16.13 -10.70
CA LEU A 3 -14.07 14.80 -10.12
C LEU A 3 -15.12 14.03 -10.91
N THR A 4 -14.84 12.79 -11.26
CA THR A 4 -15.79 11.85 -11.88
C THR A 4 -15.70 10.50 -11.19
N GLU A 5 -16.80 9.75 -11.16
CA GLU A 5 -16.89 8.44 -10.49
C GLU A 5 -17.06 7.32 -11.51
N LEU A 6 -16.39 6.19 -11.26
CA LEU A 6 -16.47 4.98 -12.08
C LEU A 6 -16.79 3.78 -11.19
N SER A 7 -17.63 2.88 -11.70
CA SER A 7 -17.91 1.62 -11.03
C SER A 7 -16.84 0.58 -11.41
N ILE A 8 -15.86 0.41 -10.53
CA ILE A 8 -14.75 -0.55 -10.72
C ILE A 8 -14.83 -1.60 -9.63
N LYS A 9 -14.87 -2.88 -10.03
CA LYS A 9 -14.92 -3.99 -9.08
C LYS A 9 -13.54 -4.29 -8.50
N ASN A 10 -13.53 -4.64 -7.21
CA ASN A 10 -12.31 -5.13 -6.56
C ASN A 10 -11.98 -6.54 -7.04
N GLN A 11 -10.70 -6.82 -7.28
CA GLN A 11 -10.24 -8.14 -7.72
C GLN A 11 -10.29 -9.19 -6.58
N ASN A 12 -10.19 -8.75 -5.32
CA ASN A 12 -10.35 -9.64 -4.17
C ASN A 12 -11.86 -9.85 -3.91
N VAL A 13 -12.30 -11.08 -4.03
CA VAL A 13 -13.72 -11.45 -3.91
C VAL A 13 -14.27 -11.14 -2.51
N PHE A 14 -13.51 -11.39 -1.44
CA PHE A 14 -13.92 -11.08 -0.07
C PHE A 14 -14.18 -9.58 0.11
N VAL A 15 -13.24 -8.76 -0.38
CA VAL A 15 -13.35 -7.30 -0.34
C VAL A 15 -14.52 -6.81 -1.18
N GLN A 16 -14.75 -7.40 -2.36
CA GLN A 16 -15.90 -7.04 -3.19
C GLN A 16 -17.22 -7.37 -2.51
N HIS A 17 -17.34 -8.56 -1.89
CA HIS A 17 -18.53 -8.95 -1.14
C HIS A 17 -18.79 -8.04 0.07
N TYR A 18 -17.72 -7.59 0.74
CA TYR A 18 -17.83 -6.60 1.81
C TYR A 18 -18.35 -5.25 1.29
N ILE A 19 -17.80 -4.76 0.18
CA ILE A 19 -18.24 -3.51 -0.46
C ILE A 19 -19.68 -3.62 -0.97
N ASP A 20 -20.08 -4.77 -1.48
CA ASP A 20 -21.45 -5.03 -1.96
C ASP A 20 -22.48 -5.23 -0.82
N GLY A 21 -22.03 -5.34 0.43
CA GLY A 21 -22.89 -5.53 1.60
C GLY A 21 -23.54 -6.91 1.65
N LYS A 22 -22.83 -7.96 1.23
CA LYS A 22 -23.34 -9.33 1.31
C LYS A 22 -23.63 -9.72 2.76
N GLU A 23 -24.75 -10.41 3.00
CA GLU A 23 -25.23 -10.78 4.34
C GLU A 23 -24.20 -11.61 5.13
N GLU A 24 -23.47 -12.49 4.45
CA GLU A 24 -22.43 -13.33 5.02
C GLU A 24 -21.27 -12.54 5.66
N MET A 25 -21.06 -11.28 5.26
CA MET A 25 -20.05 -10.40 5.84
C MET A 25 -20.30 -10.07 7.31
N SER A 26 -21.52 -10.23 7.80
CA SER A 26 -21.85 -10.11 9.23
C SER A 26 -21.11 -11.12 10.11
N SER A 27 -20.63 -12.24 9.56
CA SER A 27 -19.79 -13.22 10.26
C SER A 27 -18.36 -12.72 10.49
N PHE A 28 -17.92 -11.70 9.72
CA PHE A 28 -16.54 -11.21 9.73
C PHE A 28 -16.40 -9.79 10.26
N PHE A 29 -17.49 -9.01 10.30
CA PHE A 29 -17.49 -7.61 10.76
C PHE A 29 -18.67 -7.37 11.71
N ASP A 30 -18.49 -6.49 12.70
CA ASP A 30 -19.54 -6.17 13.69
C ASP A 30 -20.52 -5.14 13.17
N TYR A 31 -20.11 -4.31 12.21
CA TYR A 31 -20.93 -3.27 11.61
C TYR A 31 -20.99 -3.42 10.10
N SER A 32 -22.18 -3.23 9.53
CA SER A 32 -22.35 -3.12 8.09
C SER A 32 -22.21 -1.66 7.66
N ILE A 33 -21.32 -1.38 6.71
CA ILE A 33 -21.09 -0.05 6.15
C ILE A 33 -22.32 0.50 5.38
N HIS A 34 -23.31 -0.35 5.14
CA HIS A 34 -24.58 0.00 4.48
C HIS A 34 -25.71 0.29 5.49
N HIS A 35 -25.49 0.05 6.80
CA HIS A 35 -26.50 0.29 7.81
C HIS A 35 -26.56 1.77 8.17
N LYS A 36 -27.73 2.39 8.01
CA LYS A 36 -27.91 3.85 8.18
C LYS A 36 -27.60 4.37 9.57
N ASP A 37 -27.83 3.56 10.60
CA ASP A 37 -27.63 3.94 11.99
C ASP A 37 -26.28 3.51 12.56
N MET A 38 -25.41 2.91 11.72
CA MET A 38 -24.10 2.38 12.11
C MET A 38 -23.26 3.38 12.93
N TRP A 39 -23.23 4.63 12.53
CA TRP A 39 -22.44 5.66 13.21
C TRP A 39 -22.94 5.95 14.63
N ARG A 40 -24.26 6.00 14.82
CA ARG A 40 -24.88 6.21 16.13
C ARG A 40 -24.71 5.01 17.03
N GLU A 41 -24.91 3.81 16.51
CA GLU A 41 -24.66 2.56 17.23
C GLU A 41 -23.20 2.48 17.69
N ARG A 42 -22.26 2.82 16.80
CA ARG A 42 -20.85 2.85 17.16
C ARG A 42 -20.52 3.87 18.24
N LEU A 43 -21.04 5.09 18.16
CA LEU A 43 -20.87 6.10 19.21
C LEU A 43 -21.41 5.63 20.55
N GLN A 44 -22.57 4.96 20.56
CA GLN A 44 -23.15 4.40 21.77
C GLN A 44 -22.23 3.33 22.38
N ASP A 45 -21.67 2.44 21.58
CA ASP A 45 -20.70 1.43 22.03
C ASP A 45 -19.45 2.09 22.63
N LEU A 46 -18.92 3.14 21.99
CA LEU A 46 -17.77 3.91 22.50
C LEU A 46 -18.05 4.61 23.81
N SER A 47 -19.27 5.18 23.98
CA SER A 47 -19.66 5.90 25.19
C SER A 47 -19.72 5.02 26.44
N SER A 48 -19.86 3.70 26.28
CA SER A 48 -19.86 2.74 27.37
C SER A 48 -18.46 2.33 27.86
N ARG A 49 -17.42 2.83 27.19
CA ARG A 49 -16.02 2.42 27.43
C ARG A 49 -15.22 3.57 28.04
N PHE A 50 -14.20 3.18 28.78
CA PHE A 50 -13.19 4.10 29.29
C PHE A 50 -12.02 4.23 28.33
N PHE A 51 -11.56 5.47 28.11
CA PHE A 51 -10.34 5.79 27.37
C PHE A 51 -9.48 6.76 28.19
N ALA A 52 -8.17 6.55 28.22
CA ALA A 52 -7.20 7.45 28.87
C ALA A 52 -6.97 8.73 28.05
N ARG A 53 -8.06 9.54 27.89
CA ARG A 53 -8.10 10.67 26.93
C ARG A 53 -7.11 11.78 27.28
N GLU A 54 -7.00 12.11 28.57
CA GLU A 54 -6.11 13.17 29.05
C GLU A 54 -4.66 12.79 28.86
N GLU A 55 -4.29 11.55 29.20
CA GLU A 55 -2.95 11.03 29.05
C GLU A 55 -2.56 10.91 27.58
N LEU A 56 -3.46 10.42 26.73
CA LEU A 56 -3.25 10.32 25.29
C LEU A 56 -3.09 11.73 24.66
N ALA A 57 -3.95 12.67 25.01
CA ALA A 57 -3.89 14.03 24.51
C ALA A 57 -2.62 14.76 25.00
N ALA A 58 -2.22 14.55 26.24
CA ALA A 58 -0.98 15.14 26.79
C ALA A 58 0.27 14.60 26.05
N TYR A 59 0.32 13.27 25.83
CA TYR A 59 1.39 12.65 25.04
C TYR A 59 1.42 13.22 23.62
N LEU A 60 0.29 13.18 22.90
CA LEU A 60 0.20 13.65 21.51
C LEU A 60 0.52 15.15 21.40
N SER A 61 0.06 15.98 22.32
CA SER A 61 0.39 17.42 22.33
C SER A 61 1.91 17.66 22.44
N SER A 62 2.57 16.94 23.34
CA SER A 62 4.02 17.00 23.47
C SER A 62 4.74 16.51 22.20
N TYR A 63 4.30 15.38 21.65
CA TYR A 63 4.85 14.80 20.43
C TYR A 63 4.71 15.73 19.22
N HIS A 64 3.56 16.42 19.08
CA HIS A 64 3.27 17.30 17.95
C HIS A 64 3.93 18.69 18.02
N ASN A 65 4.60 19.03 19.11
CA ASN A 65 5.35 20.31 19.20
C ASN A 65 6.39 20.45 18.09
N LYS A 66 6.96 19.32 17.64
CA LYS A 66 7.94 19.29 16.54
C LYS A 66 7.39 19.74 15.18
N PHE A 67 6.06 19.68 14.97
CA PHE A 67 5.42 20.05 13.69
C PHE A 67 4.96 21.51 13.63
N GLY A 68 4.83 22.18 14.76
CA GLY A 68 4.45 23.62 14.83
C GLY A 68 3.06 23.96 14.30
N SER A 69 2.13 22.97 14.16
CA SER A 69 0.79 23.17 13.61
C SER A 69 -0.24 23.43 14.71
N SER A 70 -0.85 24.64 14.71
CA SER A 70 -1.96 24.97 15.61
C SER A 70 -3.22 24.15 15.33
N ALA A 71 -3.46 23.77 14.08
CA ALA A 71 -4.62 22.93 13.70
C ALA A 71 -4.49 21.52 14.28
N MET A 72 -3.30 20.92 14.25
CA MET A 72 -3.02 19.63 14.90
C MET A 72 -3.23 19.72 16.42
N GLN A 73 -2.68 20.75 17.07
CA GLN A 73 -2.87 20.94 18.52
C GLN A 73 -4.35 21.11 18.89
N SER A 74 -5.10 21.88 18.08
CA SER A 74 -6.55 22.03 18.29
C SER A 74 -7.31 20.71 18.12
N ALA A 75 -6.90 19.85 17.18
CA ALA A 75 -7.49 18.54 16.98
C ALA A 75 -7.19 17.60 18.16
N ILE A 76 -5.97 17.64 18.71
CA ILE A 76 -5.57 16.85 19.89
C ILE A 76 -6.39 17.27 21.12
N GLU A 77 -6.63 18.56 21.33
CA GLU A 77 -7.46 19.04 22.45
C GLU A 77 -8.92 18.50 22.37
N LYS A 78 -9.46 18.30 21.15
CA LYS A 78 -10.79 17.68 20.98
C LYS A 78 -10.86 16.24 21.52
N LEU A 79 -9.74 15.51 21.59
CA LEU A 79 -9.73 14.14 22.14
C LEU A 79 -10.07 14.07 23.62
N LYS A 80 -9.88 15.16 24.37
CA LYS A 80 -10.23 15.24 25.80
C LYS A 80 -11.73 15.25 26.04
N ASP A 81 -12.54 15.68 25.04
CA ASP A 81 -13.99 15.66 25.15
C ASP A 81 -14.48 14.20 25.27
N PRO A 82 -15.23 13.84 26.33
CA PRO A 82 -15.75 12.49 26.51
C PRO A 82 -16.61 11.98 25.35
N SER A 83 -17.26 12.87 24.61
CA SER A 83 -18.09 12.53 23.44
C SER A 83 -17.29 12.39 22.15
N SER A 84 -16.02 12.78 22.15
CA SER A 84 -15.20 12.75 20.94
C SER A 84 -14.93 11.32 20.46
N ALA A 85 -14.79 11.18 19.14
CA ALA A 85 -14.39 9.97 18.49
C ALA A 85 -13.28 10.26 17.46
N ALA A 86 -12.69 9.22 16.87
CA ALA A 86 -11.64 9.38 15.88
C ALA A 86 -11.89 8.52 14.64
N VAL A 87 -11.57 9.06 13.46
CA VAL A 87 -11.38 8.26 12.25
C VAL A 87 -9.89 7.94 12.14
N VAL A 88 -9.58 6.66 12.10
CA VAL A 88 -8.20 6.17 12.12
C VAL A 88 -7.88 5.43 10.83
N GLY A 89 -6.68 5.53 10.35
CA GLY A 89 -6.10 4.68 9.31
C GLY A 89 -4.59 4.70 9.47
N GLY A 90 -3.91 3.69 8.99
CA GLY A 90 -2.47 3.58 9.20
C GLY A 90 -1.73 3.13 7.95
N GLN A 91 -0.43 3.44 7.91
CA GLN A 91 0.48 2.97 6.87
C GLN A 91 1.93 3.00 7.39
N GLN A 92 2.80 2.22 6.73
CA GLN A 92 4.25 2.28 6.92
C GLN A 92 4.82 3.65 6.52
N ALA A 93 5.94 4.04 7.15
CA ALA A 93 6.63 5.31 6.92
C ALA A 93 7.51 5.28 5.65
N GLY A 94 6.89 5.23 4.47
CA GLY A 94 7.60 5.18 3.20
C GLY A 94 8.35 6.46 2.85
N LEU A 95 9.54 6.33 2.26
CA LEU A 95 10.32 7.49 1.79
C LEU A 95 9.51 8.36 0.84
N LEU A 96 9.69 9.69 0.95
CA LEU A 96 8.92 10.71 0.19
C LEU A 96 7.40 10.52 0.30
N THR A 97 6.89 10.10 1.47
CA THR A 97 5.50 9.75 1.79
C THR A 97 5.02 8.39 1.27
N GLY A 98 5.89 7.60 0.63
CA GLY A 98 5.51 6.34 0.01
C GLY A 98 4.63 6.51 -1.24
N PRO A 99 3.98 5.45 -1.72
CA PRO A 99 3.08 5.51 -2.87
C PRO A 99 1.83 6.36 -2.61
N LEU A 100 1.15 6.80 -3.67
CA LEU A 100 -0.04 7.66 -3.61
C LEU A 100 -1.14 7.14 -2.68
N TYR A 101 -1.26 5.82 -2.50
CA TYR A 101 -2.27 5.26 -1.60
C TYR A 101 -2.15 5.77 -0.16
N THR A 102 -0.96 6.18 0.29
CA THR A 102 -0.76 6.80 1.61
C THR A 102 -1.48 8.15 1.69
N ILE A 103 -1.29 8.99 0.68
CA ILE A 103 -1.97 10.29 0.56
C ILE A 103 -3.49 10.10 0.43
N HIS A 104 -3.93 9.12 -0.38
CA HIS A 104 -5.36 8.81 -0.52
C HIS A 104 -5.98 8.33 0.80
N LYS A 105 -5.25 7.56 1.60
CA LYS A 105 -5.69 7.12 2.93
C LYS A 105 -5.81 8.32 3.89
N ILE A 106 -4.84 9.22 3.92
CA ILE A 106 -4.88 10.42 4.75
C ILE A 106 -6.06 11.30 4.35
N ILE A 107 -6.28 11.53 3.05
CA ILE A 107 -7.45 12.28 2.56
C ILE A 107 -8.74 11.58 2.99
N SER A 108 -8.82 10.26 2.90
CA SER A 108 -9.98 9.48 3.32
C SER A 108 -10.30 9.68 4.82
N ILE A 109 -9.27 9.66 5.67
CA ILE A 109 -9.41 9.90 7.12
C ILE A 109 -9.97 11.30 7.37
N ILE A 110 -9.39 12.32 6.75
CA ILE A 110 -9.79 13.72 6.92
C ILE A 110 -11.22 13.97 6.42
N VAL A 111 -11.55 13.46 5.23
CA VAL A 111 -12.88 13.63 4.63
C VAL A 111 -13.94 12.95 5.49
N LEU A 112 -13.73 11.71 5.90
CA LEU A 112 -14.69 10.99 6.74
C LEU A 112 -14.83 11.63 8.12
N ALA A 113 -13.74 12.08 8.75
CA ALA A 113 -13.78 12.76 10.04
C ALA A 113 -14.61 14.03 9.97
N LYS A 114 -14.38 14.89 8.97
CA LYS A 114 -15.16 16.13 8.76
C LYS A 114 -16.64 15.86 8.48
N GLU A 115 -16.94 14.82 7.69
CA GLU A 115 -18.31 14.42 7.38
C GLU A 115 -19.04 13.95 8.65
N GLN A 116 -18.41 13.07 9.44
CA GLN A 116 -19.03 12.51 10.63
C GLN A 116 -19.11 13.53 11.77
N GLU A 117 -18.14 14.42 11.95
CA GLU A 117 -18.22 15.54 12.91
C GLU A 117 -19.47 16.39 12.62
N LYS A 118 -19.73 16.70 11.35
CA LYS A 118 -20.91 17.45 10.94
C LYS A 118 -22.21 16.67 11.12
N GLN A 119 -22.22 15.37 10.83
CA GLN A 119 -23.43 14.53 10.90
C GLN A 119 -23.83 14.19 12.33
N LEU A 120 -22.86 13.87 13.17
CA LEU A 120 -23.07 13.36 14.53
C LEU A 120 -23.10 14.48 15.58
N GLN A 121 -22.62 15.69 15.23
CA GLN A 121 -22.53 16.86 16.12
C GLN A 121 -21.69 16.58 17.38
N VAL A 122 -20.65 15.75 17.25
CA VAL A 122 -19.62 15.48 18.26
C VAL A 122 -18.25 15.69 17.63
N PRO A 123 -17.20 16.02 18.40
CA PRO A 123 -15.85 16.14 17.84
C PRO A 123 -15.37 14.82 17.23
N VAL A 124 -14.89 14.85 15.98
CA VAL A 124 -14.32 13.69 15.32
C VAL A 124 -12.91 14.02 14.81
N VAL A 125 -11.92 13.36 15.39
CA VAL A 125 -10.51 13.67 15.15
C VAL A 125 -9.94 12.75 14.07
N PRO A 126 -9.30 13.29 13.00
CA PRO A 126 -8.59 12.51 12.02
C PRO A 126 -7.22 12.07 12.58
N ILE A 127 -6.99 10.76 12.72
CA ILE A 127 -5.74 10.21 13.25
C ILE A 127 -5.09 9.30 12.21
N PHE A 128 -3.83 9.56 11.89
CA PHE A 128 -3.02 8.67 11.05
C PHE A 128 -2.03 7.90 11.91
N TRP A 129 -2.20 6.58 11.95
CA TRP A 129 -1.32 5.65 12.64
C TRP A 129 -0.09 5.37 11.77
N VAL A 130 1.05 5.93 12.16
CA VAL A 130 2.34 5.63 11.53
C VAL A 130 2.84 4.30 12.08
N ALA A 131 2.99 3.29 11.21
CA ALA A 131 3.47 1.97 11.60
C ALA A 131 5.00 1.97 11.85
N GLY A 132 5.43 2.79 12.82
CA GLY A 132 6.84 2.99 13.16
C GLY A 132 7.51 1.76 13.77
N GLU A 133 6.74 0.84 14.36
CA GLU A 133 7.26 -0.43 14.88
C GLU A 133 7.52 -1.49 13.79
N ASP A 134 7.11 -1.26 12.54
CA ASP A 134 7.38 -2.20 11.45
C ASP A 134 8.87 -2.21 11.07
N HIS A 135 9.39 -3.41 10.80
CA HIS A 135 10.81 -3.65 10.51
C HIS A 135 11.09 -4.01 9.04
N ASP A 136 10.07 -4.08 8.19
CA ASP A 136 10.26 -4.36 6.76
C ASP A 136 10.65 -3.08 5.99
N LEU A 137 11.90 -2.65 6.23
CA LEU A 137 12.45 -1.46 5.58
C LEU A 137 12.55 -1.59 4.06
N ASP A 138 12.58 -2.80 3.51
CA ASP A 138 12.66 -3.03 2.06
C ASP A 138 11.36 -2.66 1.34
N GLU A 139 10.24 -2.62 2.05
CA GLU A 139 8.96 -2.15 1.51
C GLU A 139 8.85 -0.62 1.44
N ILE A 140 9.65 0.11 2.23
CA ILE A 140 9.51 1.56 2.42
C ILE A 140 10.70 2.39 1.91
N ASN A 141 11.82 1.77 1.56
CA ASN A 141 13.09 2.44 1.23
C ASN A 141 13.27 2.78 -0.25
N PHE A 142 12.17 2.90 -1.00
CA PHE A 142 12.22 3.21 -2.43
C PHE A 142 11.02 4.04 -2.90
N VAL A 143 11.17 4.63 -4.07
CA VAL A 143 10.08 5.19 -4.88
C VAL A 143 10.22 4.75 -6.33
N HIS A 144 9.17 4.92 -7.13
CA HIS A 144 9.25 4.76 -8.57
C HIS A 144 9.29 6.13 -9.24
N THR A 145 10.19 6.28 -10.23
CA THR A 145 10.29 7.44 -11.10
C THR A 145 9.85 7.07 -12.51
N SER A 146 9.38 8.05 -13.29
CA SER A 146 9.03 7.84 -14.69
C SER A 146 10.26 8.13 -15.55
N GLU A 147 10.77 7.11 -16.23
CA GLU A 147 11.87 7.22 -17.18
C GLU A 147 11.40 6.87 -18.60
N GLU A 148 12.27 6.99 -19.60
CA GLU A 148 11.91 6.82 -21.02
C GLU A 148 11.23 5.47 -21.30
N ASN A 149 11.65 4.41 -20.63
CA ASN A 149 11.13 3.05 -20.80
C ASN A 149 10.06 2.65 -19.77
N GLY A 150 9.51 3.61 -19.03
CA GLY A 150 8.47 3.37 -18.02
C GLY A 150 8.92 3.58 -16.57
N PRO A 151 8.18 3.03 -15.61
CA PRO A 151 8.48 3.18 -14.18
C PRO A 151 9.76 2.45 -13.77
N VAL A 152 10.69 3.17 -13.12
CA VAL A 152 11.94 2.63 -12.59
C VAL A 152 11.96 2.73 -11.07
N LYS A 153 12.32 1.64 -10.41
CA LYS A 153 12.44 1.59 -8.94
C LYS A 153 13.75 2.23 -8.50
N LYS A 154 13.69 3.34 -7.78
CA LYS A 154 14.82 4.02 -7.15
C LYS A 154 14.88 3.63 -5.67
N LYS A 155 15.76 2.70 -5.31
CA LYS A 155 15.97 2.25 -3.93
C LYS A 155 17.06 3.10 -3.26
N LEU A 156 16.84 3.50 -2.00
CA LEU A 156 17.87 4.16 -1.19
C LEU A 156 19.06 3.19 -0.98
N PRO A 157 20.29 3.57 -1.35
CA PRO A 157 21.47 2.70 -1.26
C PRO A 157 22.03 2.63 0.17
N GLN A 158 21.16 2.33 1.13
CA GLN A 158 21.51 2.11 2.53
C GLN A 158 21.22 0.67 2.90
N SER A 159 22.22 -0.03 3.44
CA SER A 159 22.07 -1.41 3.89
C SER A 159 21.68 -1.45 5.36
N TYR A 160 20.74 -2.30 5.70
CA TYR A 160 20.31 -2.56 7.06
C TYR A 160 20.70 -4.00 7.40
N TRP A 161 21.54 -4.16 8.43
CA TRP A 161 22.06 -5.46 8.86
C TRP A 161 21.18 -6.11 9.92
N LYS A 162 20.26 -5.32 10.52
CA LYS A 162 19.35 -5.73 11.59
C LYS A 162 17.91 -5.53 11.15
N LYS A 163 17.00 -6.29 11.74
CA LYS A 163 15.55 -6.09 11.61
C LYS A 163 15.07 -4.94 12.51
N SER A 164 15.65 -3.76 12.30
CA SER A 164 15.29 -2.55 13.06
C SER A 164 13.94 -2.02 12.66
N SER A 165 13.17 -1.52 13.63
CA SER A 165 11.90 -0.84 13.34
C SER A 165 12.13 0.46 12.56
N ALA A 166 11.14 0.92 11.81
CA ALA A 166 11.25 2.18 11.07
C ALA A 166 11.46 3.40 11.99
N ALA A 167 11.00 3.31 13.25
CA ALA A 167 11.19 4.34 14.26
C ALA A 167 12.58 4.34 14.89
N SER A 168 13.29 3.21 14.88
CA SER A 168 14.67 3.10 15.39
C SER A 168 15.73 3.15 14.28
N ALA A 169 15.36 2.81 13.03
CA ALA A 169 16.26 2.82 11.90
C ALA A 169 16.67 4.25 11.52
N SER A 170 17.94 4.59 11.73
CA SER A 170 18.47 5.91 11.39
C SER A 170 18.67 6.07 9.87
N LEU A 171 18.43 7.28 9.37
CA LEU A 171 18.73 7.68 8.00
C LEU A 171 20.18 8.13 7.85
N ASP A 172 20.88 7.55 6.88
CA ASP A 172 22.17 8.09 6.43
C ASP A 172 21.92 9.37 5.64
N GLN A 173 22.16 10.51 6.27
CA GLN A 173 21.85 11.86 5.75
C GLN A 173 22.48 12.11 4.38
N GLU A 174 23.73 11.69 4.18
CA GLU A 174 24.46 11.93 2.92
C GLU A 174 23.90 11.06 1.79
N LYS A 175 23.72 9.76 2.04
CA LYS A 175 23.16 8.85 1.05
C LYS A 175 21.70 9.20 0.71
N CYS A 176 20.92 9.58 1.73
CA CYS A 176 19.53 9.96 1.51
C CYS A 176 19.43 11.27 0.70
N ALA A 177 20.27 12.27 0.99
CA ALA A 177 20.32 13.51 0.21
C ALA A 177 20.72 13.27 -1.25
N ALA A 178 21.74 12.45 -1.49
CA ALA A 178 22.17 12.09 -2.84
C ALA A 178 21.08 11.28 -3.59
N TRP A 179 20.40 10.38 -2.89
CA TRP A 179 19.27 9.62 -3.46
C TRP A 179 18.08 10.53 -3.80
N ILE A 180 17.76 11.51 -2.97
CA ILE A 180 16.72 12.52 -3.26
C ILE A 180 17.09 13.29 -4.53
N ASP A 181 18.36 13.71 -4.67
CA ASP A 181 18.83 14.39 -5.89
C ASP A 181 18.66 13.49 -7.14
N ASP A 182 18.99 12.20 -7.05
CA ASP A 182 18.80 11.24 -8.15
C ASP A 182 17.30 11.03 -8.50
N VAL A 183 16.43 10.98 -7.49
CA VAL A 183 14.96 10.91 -7.71
C VAL A 183 14.46 12.15 -8.42
N PHE A 184 14.88 13.34 -7.98
CA PHE A 184 14.44 14.61 -8.58
C PHE A 184 15.05 14.86 -9.96
N ALA A 185 16.25 14.36 -10.23
CA ALA A 185 16.87 14.39 -11.57
C ALA A 185 16.08 13.56 -12.61
N ALA A 186 15.30 12.56 -12.16
CA ALA A 186 14.40 11.80 -13.05
C ALA A 186 13.07 12.52 -13.34
N PHE A 187 12.76 13.61 -12.64
CA PHE A 187 11.61 14.46 -12.94
C PHE A 187 11.98 15.52 -13.99
N GLU A 188 11.01 15.92 -14.81
CA GLU A 188 11.19 17.11 -15.66
C GLU A 188 11.38 18.33 -14.77
N GLU A 189 12.34 19.20 -15.09
CA GLU A 189 12.55 20.46 -14.37
C GLU A 189 11.38 21.42 -14.65
N THR A 190 10.82 21.98 -13.59
CA THR A 190 9.71 22.93 -13.61
C THR A 190 9.98 24.11 -12.69
N ASP A 191 9.12 25.14 -12.71
CA ASP A 191 9.21 26.27 -11.78
C ASP A 191 9.07 25.86 -10.30
N HIS A 192 8.62 24.63 -10.04
CA HIS A 192 8.38 24.10 -8.68
C HIS A 192 9.51 23.22 -8.15
N THR A 193 10.37 22.71 -9.04
CA THR A 193 11.39 21.71 -8.71
C THR A 193 12.29 22.15 -7.55
N ASN A 194 12.90 23.33 -7.67
CA ASN A 194 13.87 23.80 -6.65
C ASN A 194 13.22 24.01 -5.29
N SER A 195 12.04 24.65 -5.25
CA SER A 195 11.34 24.91 -3.98
C SER A 195 10.87 23.62 -3.30
N LEU A 196 10.41 22.64 -4.08
CA LEU A 196 10.01 21.33 -3.56
C LEU A 196 11.21 20.55 -3.04
N LEU A 197 12.30 20.52 -3.80
CA LEU A 197 13.56 19.85 -3.41
C LEU A 197 14.14 20.45 -2.13
N ASP A 198 14.17 21.78 -2.01
CA ASP A 198 14.64 22.49 -0.82
C ASP A 198 13.81 22.12 0.42
N ASN A 199 12.48 22.04 0.27
CA ASN A 199 11.58 21.63 1.34
C ASN A 199 11.81 20.16 1.76
N VAL A 200 11.91 19.24 0.79
CA VAL A 200 12.22 17.83 1.07
C VAL A 200 13.56 17.68 1.79
N LYS A 201 14.59 18.41 1.35
CA LYS A 201 15.91 18.41 2.01
C LYS A 201 15.89 19.07 3.39
N ARG A 202 15.03 20.06 3.63
CA ARG A 202 14.80 20.61 4.96
C ARG A 202 14.24 19.52 5.89
N CYS A 203 13.17 18.85 5.49
CA CYS A 203 12.60 17.74 6.27
C CYS A 203 13.64 16.66 6.56
N LEU A 204 14.48 16.31 5.58
CA LEU A 204 15.55 15.33 5.80
C LEU A 204 16.54 15.81 6.89
N ARG A 205 17.01 17.05 6.82
CA ARG A 205 17.95 17.60 7.83
C ARG A 205 17.38 17.62 9.25
N GLU A 206 16.07 17.78 9.38
CA GLU A 206 15.35 17.80 10.66
C GLU A 206 15.00 16.38 11.15
N SER A 207 15.28 15.33 10.35
CA SER A 207 14.96 13.94 10.64
C SER A 207 16.17 13.15 11.12
N VAL A 208 15.93 12.17 11.98
CA VAL A 208 16.91 11.16 12.39
C VAL A 208 16.54 9.79 11.82
N THR A 209 15.26 9.45 11.83
CA THR A 209 14.74 8.13 11.45
C THR A 209 13.85 8.20 10.20
N PHE A 210 13.45 7.03 9.68
CA PHE A 210 12.47 6.94 8.59
C PHE A 210 11.15 7.56 8.98
N THR A 211 10.69 7.32 10.22
CA THR A 211 9.42 7.87 10.68
C THR A 211 9.47 9.38 10.81
N ASP A 212 10.58 9.97 11.31
CA ASP A 212 10.71 11.42 11.39
C ASP A 212 10.59 12.08 10.02
N PHE A 213 11.28 11.53 9.01
CA PHE A 213 11.27 12.08 7.66
C PHE A 213 9.88 11.99 7.02
N PHE A 214 9.23 10.84 7.19
CA PHE A 214 7.85 10.64 6.72
C PHE A 214 6.88 11.61 7.38
N GLU A 215 6.93 11.72 8.71
CA GLU A 215 6.02 12.54 9.51
C GLU A 215 6.18 14.04 9.20
N LEU A 216 7.40 14.53 9.04
CA LEU A 216 7.63 15.94 8.67
C LEU A 216 7.07 16.26 7.29
N LEU A 217 7.26 15.38 6.31
CA LEU A 217 6.68 15.56 4.97
C LEU A 217 5.15 15.53 5.00
N VAL A 218 4.55 14.60 5.75
CA VAL A 218 3.09 14.51 5.90
C VAL A 218 2.55 15.73 6.66
N ALA A 219 3.21 16.16 7.73
CA ALA A 219 2.81 17.32 8.50
C ALA A 219 2.81 18.59 7.64
N ASP A 220 3.83 18.81 6.80
CA ASP A 220 3.87 19.93 5.87
C ASP A 220 2.72 19.92 4.85
N LEU A 221 2.41 18.73 4.29
CA LEU A 221 1.34 18.59 3.29
C LEU A 221 -0.06 18.81 3.87
N PHE A 222 -0.26 18.45 5.15
CA PHE A 222 -1.57 18.47 5.82
C PHE A 222 -1.60 19.40 7.04
N GLN A 223 -0.75 20.43 7.07
CA GLN A 223 -0.55 21.33 8.20
C GLN A 223 -1.86 21.97 8.73
N GLU A 224 -2.79 22.28 7.82
CA GLU A 224 -4.03 22.99 8.15
C GLU A 224 -5.23 22.07 8.41
N GLU A 225 -5.07 20.75 8.21
CA GLU A 225 -6.19 19.81 8.22
C GLU A 225 -6.51 19.23 9.60
N GLY A 226 -5.70 19.54 10.62
CA GLY A 226 -5.83 18.98 11.96
C GLY A 226 -5.58 17.47 12.03
N LEU A 227 -4.79 16.93 11.09
CA LEU A 227 -4.40 15.52 11.07
C LEU A 227 -3.47 15.24 12.24
N VAL A 228 -3.85 14.32 13.12
CA VAL A 228 -3.02 13.87 14.24
C VAL A 228 -2.18 12.67 13.79
N LEU A 229 -0.87 12.72 13.96
CA LEU A 229 0.04 11.61 13.68
C LEU A 229 0.31 10.85 14.98
N LEU A 230 0.10 9.54 14.97
CA LEU A 230 0.44 8.65 16.08
C LEU A 230 1.48 7.64 15.60
N ASN A 231 2.71 7.77 16.07
CA ASN A 231 3.79 6.85 15.77
C ASN A 231 3.78 5.69 16.77
N SER A 232 3.47 4.49 16.30
CA SER A 232 3.42 3.30 17.15
C SER A 232 4.79 2.86 17.67
N GLY A 233 5.88 3.29 17.04
CA GLY A 233 7.25 3.03 17.47
C GLY A 233 7.81 4.03 18.49
N ASP A 234 7.06 5.10 18.83
CA ASP A 234 7.56 6.09 19.81
C ASP A 234 7.51 5.54 21.24
N PRO A 235 8.61 5.67 22.02
CA PRO A 235 8.64 5.16 23.40
C PRO A 235 7.60 5.78 24.34
N GLY A 236 7.12 6.99 24.03
CA GLY A 236 6.15 7.69 24.87
C GLY A 236 4.76 7.02 24.85
N ILE A 237 4.32 6.52 23.67
CA ILE A 237 3.03 5.82 23.56
C ILE A 237 3.04 4.47 24.27
N LYS A 238 4.21 3.79 24.32
CA LYS A 238 4.35 2.45 24.92
C LYS A 238 3.92 2.37 26.38
N LYS A 239 4.08 3.47 27.12
CA LYS A 239 3.60 3.55 28.51
C LYS A 239 2.07 3.44 28.60
N LEU A 240 1.34 3.98 27.62
CA LEU A 240 -0.12 3.88 27.57
C LEU A 240 -0.57 2.50 27.07
N GLU A 241 0.29 1.78 26.35
CA GLU A 241 0.03 0.46 25.79
C GLU A 241 0.25 -0.68 26.80
N THR A 242 1.03 -0.47 27.88
CA THR A 242 1.50 -1.51 28.82
C THR A 242 0.37 -2.39 29.35
N ALA A 243 -0.70 -1.80 29.84
CA ALA A 243 -1.83 -2.56 30.39
C ALA A 243 -2.51 -3.45 29.33
N MET A 244 -2.55 -3.00 28.09
CA MET A 244 -3.10 -3.80 26.99
C MET A 244 -2.15 -4.91 26.57
N PHE A 245 -0.84 -4.68 26.52
CA PHE A 245 0.16 -5.74 26.32
C PHE A 245 0.03 -6.86 27.35
N GLN A 246 -0.08 -6.52 28.63
CA GLN A 246 -0.30 -7.51 29.68
C GLN A 246 -1.62 -8.28 29.48
N LYS A 247 -2.69 -7.59 29.07
CA LYS A 247 -3.99 -8.23 28.77
C LYS A 247 -3.88 -9.19 27.58
N ILE A 248 -3.19 -8.81 26.52
CA ILE A 248 -2.92 -9.66 25.35
C ILE A 248 -2.22 -10.96 25.77
N LEU A 249 -1.19 -10.86 26.61
CA LEU A 249 -0.48 -12.06 27.10
C LEU A 249 -1.34 -12.94 28.02
N ARG A 250 -2.15 -12.35 28.93
CA ARG A 250 -3.06 -13.12 29.79
C ARG A 250 -4.09 -13.90 28.98
N GLU A 251 -4.58 -13.30 27.89
CA GLU A 251 -5.63 -13.90 27.05
C GLU A 251 -5.05 -14.60 25.80
N ASN A 252 -3.72 -14.81 25.74
CA ASN A 252 -3.03 -15.25 24.53
C ASN A 252 -3.61 -16.53 23.91
N ASP A 253 -3.89 -17.55 24.74
CA ASP A 253 -4.43 -18.82 24.23
C ASP A 253 -5.81 -18.66 23.61
N LYS A 254 -6.67 -17.82 24.23
CA LYS A 254 -8.00 -17.51 23.69
C LYS A 254 -7.89 -16.67 22.41
N LEU A 255 -6.93 -15.73 22.38
CA LEU A 255 -6.70 -14.89 21.21
C LEU A 255 -6.23 -15.72 20.02
N ALA A 256 -5.25 -16.61 20.22
CA ALA A 256 -4.76 -17.50 19.17
C ALA A 256 -5.86 -18.45 18.66
N SER A 257 -6.69 -19.02 19.56
CA SER A 257 -7.83 -19.83 19.17
C SER A 257 -8.86 -19.02 18.36
N ALA A 258 -9.20 -17.82 18.83
CA ALA A 258 -10.19 -16.94 18.18
C ALA A 258 -9.78 -16.56 16.73
N VAL A 259 -8.50 -16.29 16.51
CA VAL A 259 -7.97 -16.02 15.14
C VAL A 259 -8.06 -17.28 14.28
N SER A 260 -7.65 -18.44 14.82
CA SER A 260 -7.70 -19.72 14.11
C SER A 260 -9.13 -20.11 13.72
N ASP A 261 -10.09 -19.94 14.64
CA ASP A 261 -11.50 -20.25 14.42
C ASP A 261 -12.13 -19.31 13.39
N GLN A 262 -11.79 -18.02 13.45
CA GLN A 262 -12.25 -17.04 12.47
C GLN A 262 -11.68 -17.32 11.08
N GLN A 263 -10.42 -17.76 10.99
CA GLN A 263 -9.80 -18.20 9.73
C GLN A 263 -10.46 -19.48 9.18
N ALA A 264 -10.88 -20.40 10.05
CA ALA A 264 -11.62 -21.58 9.65
C ALA A 264 -12.97 -21.21 9.04
N LEU A 265 -13.73 -20.32 9.67
CA LEU A 265 -14.98 -19.78 9.11
C LEU A 265 -14.76 -19.10 7.75
N MET A 266 -13.67 -18.38 7.59
CA MET A 266 -13.30 -17.75 6.31
C MET A 266 -13.10 -18.79 5.22
N ARG A 267 -12.36 -19.88 5.51
CA ARG A 267 -12.11 -20.97 4.57
C ARG A 267 -13.40 -21.72 4.22
N GLU A 268 -14.27 -21.98 5.20
CA GLU A 268 -15.58 -22.61 4.99
C GLU A 268 -16.50 -21.77 4.08
N ALA A 269 -16.41 -20.44 4.19
CA ALA A 269 -17.11 -19.51 3.31
C ALA A 269 -16.44 -19.36 1.92
N GLY A 270 -15.34 -20.07 1.65
CA GLY A 270 -14.63 -20.04 0.36
C GLY A 270 -13.64 -18.87 0.21
N TYR A 271 -13.29 -18.18 1.29
CA TYR A 271 -12.32 -17.09 1.26
C TYR A 271 -10.94 -17.53 1.76
N LYS A 272 -9.90 -16.82 1.33
CA LYS A 272 -8.52 -17.11 1.71
C LYS A 272 -8.06 -16.18 2.84
N PRO A 273 -7.76 -16.70 4.04
CA PRO A 273 -7.05 -15.95 5.07
C PRO A 273 -5.64 -15.55 4.62
N ILE A 274 -5.14 -14.43 5.14
CA ILE A 274 -3.82 -13.90 4.79
C ILE A 274 -2.90 -13.68 6.00
N ILE A 275 -3.44 -13.72 7.24
CA ILE A 275 -2.61 -13.65 8.44
C ILE A 275 -1.93 -15.01 8.65
N GLU A 276 -0.60 -14.97 8.78
CA GLU A 276 0.16 -16.11 9.26
C GLU A 276 0.13 -16.12 10.80
N SER A 277 -0.63 -17.03 11.39
CA SER A 277 -0.77 -17.15 12.84
C SER A 277 -0.44 -18.57 13.29
N GLY A 278 0.42 -18.68 14.32
CA GLY A 278 0.73 -19.93 15.02
C GLY A 278 0.14 -19.94 16.43
N LYS A 279 -0.27 -21.11 16.92
CA LYS A 279 -0.79 -21.26 18.30
C LYS A 279 0.25 -20.96 19.38
N GLU A 280 1.52 -21.05 19.03
CA GLU A 280 2.66 -20.83 19.94
C GLU A 280 3.12 -19.37 19.95
N GLN A 281 2.57 -18.50 19.09
CA GLN A 281 2.93 -17.10 19.03
C GLN A 281 2.21 -16.28 20.09
N ALA A 282 2.95 -15.44 20.83
CA ALA A 282 2.37 -14.50 21.78
C ALA A 282 1.74 -13.27 21.11
N ASN A 283 1.88 -13.14 19.77
CA ASN A 283 1.40 -12.03 18.96
C ASN A 283 1.97 -10.66 19.36
N LEU A 284 3.09 -10.66 20.06
CA LEU A 284 3.89 -9.49 20.41
C LEU A 284 5.34 -9.71 20.02
N PHE A 285 6.03 -8.61 19.72
CA PHE A 285 7.46 -8.59 19.51
C PHE A 285 8.17 -7.96 20.71
N TYR A 286 9.43 -8.35 20.89
CA TYR A 286 10.37 -7.79 21.84
C TYR A 286 11.55 -7.19 21.09
N GLU A 287 11.91 -5.95 21.41
CA GLU A 287 13.06 -5.27 20.84
C GLU A 287 14.29 -5.45 21.73
N TYR A 288 15.35 -5.99 21.14
CA TYR A 288 16.64 -6.19 21.77
C TYR A 288 17.75 -5.77 20.82
N GLU A 289 18.64 -4.86 21.25
CA GLU A 289 19.72 -4.30 20.42
C GLU A 289 19.27 -3.77 19.04
N GLU A 290 18.13 -3.09 19.03
CA GLU A 290 17.48 -2.53 17.82
C GLU A 290 16.91 -3.58 16.85
N GLU A 291 16.81 -4.85 17.23
CA GLU A 291 16.16 -5.91 16.45
C GLU A 291 14.86 -6.37 17.12
N ARG A 292 13.87 -6.73 16.30
CA ARG A 292 12.57 -7.23 16.76
C ARG A 292 12.52 -8.75 16.67
N PHE A 293 12.19 -9.36 17.79
CA PHE A 293 12.04 -10.81 17.93
C PHE A 293 10.61 -11.15 18.33
N LEU A 294 10.02 -12.16 17.70
CA LEU A 294 8.70 -12.62 18.06
C LEU A 294 8.77 -13.35 19.41
N ILE A 295 7.86 -12.98 20.32
CA ILE A 295 7.70 -13.71 21.57
C ILE A 295 6.86 -14.94 21.28
N GLU A 296 7.36 -16.11 21.68
CA GLU A 296 6.69 -17.40 21.59
C GLU A 296 6.26 -17.90 22.97
N LYS A 297 5.33 -18.84 23.00
CA LYS A 297 4.90 -19.50 24.23
C LYS A 297 5.27 -20.98 24.18
N ASP A 298 6.08 -21.42 25.13
CA ASP A 298 6.47 -22.80 25.31
C ASP A 298 6.24 -23.24 26.77
N ASN A 299 5.52 -24.36 26.96
CA ASN A 299 5.27 -24.97 28.25
C ASN A 299 4.80 -24.00 29.36
N GLY A 300 3.99 -22.99 28.97
CA GLY A 300 3.45 -21.97 29.90
C GLY A 300 4.42 -20.84 30.26
N ARG A 301 5.57 -20.79 29.60
CA ARG A 301 6.55 -19.69 29.66
C ARG A 301 6.58 -18.92 28.34
N PHE A 302 7.04 -17.69 28.39
CA PHE A 302 7.28 -16.88 27.19
C PHE A 302 8.77 -16.91 26.86
N VAL A 303 9.09 -17.20 25.60
CA VAL A 303 10.47 -17.45 25.17
C VAL A 303 10.81 -16.64 23.92
N ILE A 304 12.09 -16.31 23.79
CA ILE A 304 12.71 -15.86 22.54
C ILE A 304 13.93 -16.75 22.32
N ASN A 305 13.75 -17.78 21.48
CA ASN A 305 14.75 -18.84 21.30
C ASN A 305 16.08 -18.29 20.74
N GLU A 306 16.03 -17.31 19.85
CA GLU A 306 17.22 -16.70 19.24
C GLU A 306 18.11 -15.98 20.27
N LEU A 307 17.51 -15.48 21.36
CA LEU A 307 18.20 -14.74 22.43
C LEU A 307 18.47 -15.58 23.67
N ASN A 308 17.98 -16.83 23.72
CA ASN A 308 17.95 -17.66 24.92
C ASN A 308 17.30 -16.93 26.12
N LEU A 309 16.25 -16.16 25.86
CA LEU A 309 15.46 -15.47 26.88
C LEU A 309 14.21 -16.28 27.18
N GLU A 310 13.89 -16.36 28.48
CA GLU A 310 12.73 -17.08 28.97
C GLU A 310 12.17 -16.37 30.22
N TRP A 311 10.84 -16.21 30.26
CA TRP A 311 10.12 -15.59 31.38
C TRP A 311 8.91 -16.41 31.79
N THR A 312 8.62 -16.43 33.07
CA THR A 312 7.27 -16.73 33.58
C THR A 312 6.34 -15.56 33.19
N PRO A 313 5.02 -15.75 33.19
CA PRO A 313 4.08 -14.64 32.95
C PRO A 313 4.31 -13.44 33.88
N ASP A 314 4.51 -13.68 35.19
CA ASP A 314 4.68 -12.61 36.18
C ASP A 314 6.01 -11.84 35.97
N GLU A 315 7.09 -12.54 35.62
CA GLU A 315 8.38 -11.93 35.28
C GLU A 315 8.24 -11.05 34.04
N LEU A 316 7.54 -11.52 32.99
CA LEU A 316 7.34 -10.75 31.77
C LEU A 316 6.45 -9.53 32.00
N PHE A 317 5.40 -9.64 32.86
CA PHE A 317 4.55 -8.50 33.21
C PHE A 317 5.34 -7.41 33.93
N THR A 318 6.18 -7.80 34.91
CA THR A 318 7.07 -6.86 35.59
C THR A 318 8.04 -6.20 34.60
N HIS A 319 8.61 -6.99 33.68
CA HIS A 319 9.53 -6.48 32.66
C HIS A 319 8.84 -5.50 31.70
N MET A 320 7.56 -5.71 31.37
CA MET A 320 6.76 -4.77 30.57
C MET A 320 6.49 -3.44 31.28
N GLU A 321 6.32 -3.45 32.60
CA GLU A 321 6.14 -2.23 33.38
C GLU A 321 7.42 -1.41 33.46
N GLU A 322 8.56 -2.09 33.58
CA GLU A 322 9.87 -1.47 33.69
C GLU A 322 10.42 -0.97 32.34
N ASN A 323 10.09 -1.68 31.23
CA ASN A 323 10.66 -1.45 29.90
C ASN A 323 9.58 -1.53 28.80
N PRO A 324 8.52 -0.72 28.86
CA PRO A 324 7.40 -0.82 27.92
C PRO A 324 7.81 -0.55 26.47
N GLU A 325 8.86 0.25 26.25
CA GLU A 325 9.40 0.60 24.93
C GLU A 325 9.95 -0.59 24.15
N ARG A 326 10.26 -1.70 24.85
CA ARG A 326 10.77 -2.91 24.19
C ARG A 326 9.68 -3.78 23.58
N PHE A 327 8.41 -3.47 23.80
CA PHE A 327 7.30 -4.30 23.32
C PHE A 327 6.57 -3.63 22.17
N SER A 328 6.19 -4.43 21.17
CA SER A 328 5.48 -3.94 20.02
C SER A 328 4.48 -4.96 19.47
N ASN A 329 3.50 -4.45 18.72
CA ASN A 329 2.39 -5.22 18.19
C ASN A 329 2.78 -5.97 16.91
N ASN A 330 2.09 -7.08 16.64
CA ASN A 330 2.04 -7.68 15.30
C ASN A 330 0.74 -7.29 14.56
N VAL A 331 0.49 -7.91 13.41
CA VAL A 331 -0.71 -7.66 12.58
C VAL A 331 -2.03 -7.98 13.29
N VAL A 332 -2.03 -8.93 14.26
CA VAL A 332 -3.19 -9.33 15.05
C VAL A 332 -3.47 -8.32 16.16
N THR A 333 -2.44 -7.91 16.89
CA THR A 333 -2.58 -7.11 18.12
C THR A 333 -2.63 -5.61 17.86
N ARG A 334 -2.05 -5.12 16.75
CA ARG A 334 -2.11 -3.70 16.38
C ARG A 334 -3.54 -3.14 16.31
N PRO A 335 -4.52 -3.80 15.64
CA PRO A 335 -5.90 -3.32 15.64
C PRO A 335 -6.55 -3.29 17.02
N LEU A 336 -6.22 -4.27 17.86
CA LEU A 336 -6.72 -4.36 19.25
C LEU A 336 -6.14 -3.23 20.12
N MET A 337 -4.85 -2.93 19.95
CA MET A 337 -4.18 -1.83 20.63
C MET A 337 -4.76 -0.48 20.21
N GLN A 338 -4.96 -0.26 18.91
CA GLN A 338 -5.61 0.93 18.39
C GLN A 338 -6.99 1.12 19.01
N GLU A 339 -7.79 0.07 19.09
CA GLU A 339 -9.15 0.10 19.67
C GLU A 339 -9.12 0.33 21.19
N TYR A 340 -8.07 -0.07 21.88
CA TYR A 340 -7.86 0.19 23.30
C TYR A 340 -7.50 1.65 23.57
N LEU A 341 -6.59 2.23 22.80
CA LEU A 341 -6.05 3.57 23.00
C LEU A 341 -7.00 4.68 22.51
N ILE A 342 -7.66 4.46 21.39
CA ILE A 342 -8.35 5.50 20.63
C ILE A 342 -9.85 5.17 20.54
N PRO A 343 -10.74 6.13 20.81
CA PRO A 343 -12.18 5.95 20.59
C PRO A 343 -12.48 5.90 19.08
N THR A 344 -12.17 4.79 18.44
CA THR A 344 -12.20 4.64 16.99
C THR A 344 -13.63 4.58 16.47
N LEU A 345 -14.12 5.64 15.82
CA LEU A 345 -15.40 5.67 15.14
C LEU A 345 -15.38 4.79 13.89
N ALA A 346 -14.29 4.87 13.12
CA ALA A 346 -14.05 4.06 11.93
C ALA A 346 -12.56 3.85 11.68
N PHE A 347 -12.23 2.73 11.05
CA PHE A 347 -10.91 2.46 10.52
C PHE A 347 -10.94 2.54 8.98
N ILE A 348 -10.10 3.38 8.39
CA ILE A 348 -9.93 3.49 6.93
C ILE A 348 -8.97 2.42 6.45
N ALA A 349 -9.47 1.51 5.63
CA ALA A 349 -8.76 0.32 5.19
C ALA A 349 -8.55 0.26 3.67
N GLY A 350 -7.37 -0.15 3.25
CA GLY A 350 -7.13 -0.64 1.89
C GLY A 350 -7.63 -2.07 1.71
N PRO A 351 -7.68 -2.60 0.47
CA PRO A 351 -8.22 -3.94 0.21
C PRO A 351 -7.56 -5.07 1.01
N GLY A 352 -6.24 -5.05 1.15
CA GLY A 352 -5.52 -6.03 1.98
C GLY A 352 -5.89 -5.94 3.46
N GLU A 353 -6.07 -4.71 3.96
CA GLU A 353 -6.48 -4.48 5.36
C GLU A 353 -7.90 -4.98 5.61
N ILE A 354 -8.86 -4.70 4.72
CA ILE A 354 -10.23 -5.24 4.84
C ILE A 354 -10.19 -6.77 4.95
N ASN A 355 -9.34 -7.42 4.14
CA ASN A 355 -9.23 -8.88 4.15
C ASN A 355 -8.76 -9.40 5.51
N TYR A 356 -7.63 -8.91 6.04
CA TYR A 356 -7.12 -9.44 7.33
C TYR A 356 -7.94 -8.97 8.54
N TRP A 357 -8.61 -7.81 8.49
CA TRP A 357 -9.52 -7.41 9.56
C TRP A 357 -10.69 -8.40 9.71
N GLY A 358 -11.18 -8.97 8.60
CA GLY A 358 -12.18 -10.03 8.64
C GLY A 358 -11.76 -11.28 9.42
N GLU A 359 -10.46 -11.51 9.62
CA GLU A 359 -9.89 -12.60 10.43
C GLU A 359 -9.87 -12.27 11.94
N LEU A 360 -10.17 -11.03 12.34
CA LEU A 360 -9.95 -10.55 13.71
C LEU A 360 -11.23 -10.33 14.53
N LYS A 361 -12.42 -10.53 13.97
CA LYS A 361 -13.68 -10.26 14.68
C LYS A 361 -13.75 -10.95 16.05
N GLN A 362 -13.44 -12.25 16.11
CA GLN A 362 -13.46 -12.97 17.37
C GLN A 362 -12.32 -12.52 18.31
N ALA A 363 -11.19 -12.08 17.78
CA ALA A 363 -10.09 -11.52 18.57
C ALA A 363 -10.51 -10.23 19.31
N PHE A 364 -11.27 -9.35 18.64
CA PHE A 364 -11.88 -8.18 19.30
C PHE A 364 -12.81 -8.59 20.42
N ALA A 365 -13.66 -9.61 20.21
CA ALA A 365 -14.58 -10.12 21.21
C ALA A 365 -13.86 -10.69 22.44
N VAL A 366 -12.73 -11.41 22.27
CA VAL A 366 -11.89 -11.90 23.38
C VAL A 366 -11.38 -10.73 24.22
N MET A 367 -11.02 -9.60 23.59
CA MET A 367 -10.59 -8.39 24.31
C MET A 367 -11.76 -7.59 24.91
N GLY A 368 -12.99 -8.03 24.74
CA GLY A 368 -14.19 -7.30 25.20
C GLY A 368 -14.52 -6.08 24.35
N PHE A 369 -14.09 -6.06 23.11
CA PHE A 369 -14.34 -4.99 22.16
C PHE A 369 -15.27 -5.45 21.03
N LYS A 370 -15.99 -4.51 20.42
CA LYS A 370 -16.52 -4.68 19.07
C LYS A 370 -15.51 -4.11 18.07
N MET A 371 -15.30 -4.82 16.97
CA MET A 371 -14.49 -4.31 15.85
C MET A 371 -15.13 -3.02 15.32
N PRO A 372 -14.38 -1.92 15.15
CA PRO A 372 -14.95 -0.69 14.59
C PRO A 372 -15.40 -0.88 13.15
N PRO A 373 -16.30 -0.01 12.63
CA PRO A 373 -16.61 0.06 11.21
C PRO A 373 -15.34 0.17 10.37
N VAL A 374 -15.16 -0.75 9.41
CA VAL A 374 -14.00 -0.79 8.52
C VAL A 374 -14.39 -0.13 7.20
N MET A 375 -14.03 1.13 7.01
CA MET A 375 -14.41 1.89 5.82
C MET A 375 -13.39 1.72 4.69
N PRO A 376 -13.81 1.30 3.49
CA PRO A 376 -12.91 1.25 2.35
C PRO A 376 -12.30 2.62 2.07
N ARG A 377 -10.99 2.68 1.92
CA ARG A 377 -10.27 3.89 1.53
C ARG A 377 -10.74 4.37 0.15
N LEU A 378 -10.78 5.67 -0.05
CA LEU A 378 -11.03 6.26 -1.38
C LEU A 378 -10.02 5.72 -2.40
N ASN A 379 -10.51 5.17 -3.49
CA ASN A 379 -9.71 4.75 -4.63
C ASN A 379 -9.68 5.89 -5.63
N ILE A 380 -8.50 6.47 -5.87
CA ILE A 380 -8.36 7.68 -6.69
C ILE A 380 -7.36 7.41 -7.82
N THR A 381 -7.72 7.80 -9.03
CA THR A 381 -6.79 7.91 -10.17
C THR A 381 -6.68 9.37 -10.60
N ILE A 382 -5.47 9.88 -10.71
CA ILE A 382 -5.18 11.22 -11.24
C ILE A 382 -5.02 11.09 -12.74
N LEU A 383 -5.90 11.73 -13.49
CA LEU A 383 -5.90 11.73 -14.97
C LEU A 383 -5.38 13.04 -15.52
N GLU A 384 -4.17 13.00 -16.05
CA GLU A 384 -3.53 14.14 -16.68
C GLU A 384 -4.14 14.43 -18.07
N ARG A 385 -4.27 15.71 -18.42
CA ARG A 385 -4.92 16.15 -19.69
C ARG A 385 -4.34 15.50 -20.93
N HIS A 386 -3.02 15.34 -21.00
CA HIS A 386 -2.37 14.74 -22.15
C HIS A 386 -2.67 13.23 -22.27
N ILE A 387 -2.91 12.54 -21.17
CA ILE A 387 -3.33 11.13 -21.15
C ILE A 387 -4.81 11.02 -21.53
N GLU A 388 -5.68 11.91 -20.99
CA GLU A 388 -7.09 11.94 -21.38
C GLU A 388 -7.25 12.14 -22.90
N LYS A 389 -6.46 13.05 -23.49
CA LYS A 389 -6.44 13.25 -24.94
C LYS A 389 -6.06 11.99 -25.70
N LYS A 390 -5.04 11.24 -25.22
CA LYS A 390 -4.60 9.98 -25.85
C LYS A 390 -5.65 8.88 -25.76
N LEU A 391 -6.33 8.76 -24.62
CA LEU A 391 -7.46 7.82 -24.46
C LEU A 391 -8.53 8.08 -25.53
N LEU A 392 -8.89 9.35 -25.75
CA LEU A 392 -9.86 9.75 -26.78
C LEU A 392 -9.35 9.46 -28.20
N GLU A 393 -8.12 9.84 -28.52
CA GLU A 393 -7.50 9.63 -29.83
C GLU A 393 -7.39 8.13 -30.20
N ARG A 394 -7.17 7.26 -29.22
CA ARG A 394 -7.06 5.81 -29.40
C ARG A 394 -8.38 5.06 -29.16
N ASN A 395 -9.46 5.80 -28.86
CA ASN A 395 -10.78 5.23 -28.54
C ASN A 395 -10.72 4.16 -27.42
N ILE A 396 -9.94 4.46 -26.38
CA ILE A 396 -9.77 3.59 -25.20
C ILE A 396 -10.69 4.07 -24.10
N SER A 397 -11.48 3.15 -23.53
CA SER A 397 -12.28 3.44 -22.35
C SER A 397 -11.36 3.69 -21.14
N LEU A 398 -11.60 4.79 -20.41
CA LEU A 398 -10.88 5.06 -19.16
C LEU A 398 -11.08 3.94 -18.13
N GLN A 399 -12.29 3.38 -18.05
CA GLN A 399 -12.57 2.26 -17.16
C GLN A 399 -11.72 1.04 -17.51
N ASP A 400 -11.66 0.65 -18.79
CA ASP A 400 -10.81 -0.47 -19.23
C ASP A 400 -9.33 -0.22 -18.95
N ALA A 401 -8.84 1.02 -19.19
CA ALA A 401 -7.46 1.38 -18.90
C ALA A 401 -7.12 1.26 -17.40
N ILE A 402 -8.04 1.61 -16.48
CA ILE A 402 -7.86 1.47 -15.04
C ILE A 402 -7.93 -0.01 -14.62
N GLU A 403 -8.89 -0.77 -15.15
CA GLU A 403 -9.11 -2.17 -14.75
C GLU A 403 -8.04 -3.12 -15.31
N ARG A 404 -7.64 -2.92 -16.57
CA ARG A 404 -6.86 -3.90 -17.36
C ARG A 404 -5.55 -3.36 -17.91
N GLY A 405 -5.41 -2.02 -17.98
CA GLY A 405 -4.31 -1.39 -18.71
C GLY A 405 -4.54 -1.39 -20.22
N THR A 406 -3.48 -1.13 -20.97
CA THR A 406 -3.52 -0.99 -22.44
C THR A 406 -2.61 -1.96 -23.20
N GLU A 407 -1.91 -2.89 -22.51
CA GLU A 407 -0.98 -3.81 -23.17
C GLU A 407 -1.67 -4.71 -24.22
N ASN A 408 -2.75 -5.37 -23.87
CA ASN A 408 -3.50 -6.22 -24.81
C ASN A 408 -4.02 -5.43 -26.02
N GLN A 409 -4.42 -4.17 -25.81
CA GLN A 409 -4.89 -3.30 -26.88
C GLN A 409 -3.73 -2.87 -27.78
N ARG A 410 -2.55 -2.61 -27.21
CA ARG A 410 -1.29 -2.33 -27.93
C ARG A 410 -0.90 -3.51 -28.82
N GLU A 411 -0.89 -4.72 -28.26
CA GLU A 411 -0.58 -5.95 -28.98
C GLU A 411 -1.58 -6.18 -30.12
N THR A 412 -2.88 -6.13 -29.83
CA THR A 412 -3.92 -6.28 -30.84
C THR A 412 -3.83 -5.23 -31.94
N TYR A 413 -3.48 -3.98 -31.60
CA TYR A 413 -3.24 -2.93 -32.60
C TYR A 413 -2.06 -3.32 -33.48
N PHE A 414 -0.94 -3.69 -32.87
CA PHE A 414 0.28 -4.03 -33.59
C PHE A 414 0.10 -5.23 -34.52
N GLU A 415 -0.51 -6.32 -34.05
CA GLU A 415 -0.83 -7.50 -34.87
C GLU A 415 -1.61 -7.16 -36.13
N ARG A 416 -2.57 -6.24 -36.02
CA ARG A 416 -3.36 -5.77 -37.19
C ARG A 416 -2.55 -4.94 -38.20
N GLN A 417 -1.37 -4.44 -37.82
CA GLN A 417 -0.49 -3.71 -38.76
C GLN A 417 0.39 -4.66 -39.58
N ILE A 418 0.53 -5.94 -39.16
CA ILE A 418 1.25 -6.95 -39.93
C ILE A 418 0.31 -7.42 -41.06
N PRO A 419 0.68 -7.25 -42.35
CA PRO A 419 -0.19 -7.69 -43.43
C PRO A 419 -0.41 -9.20 -43.38
N GLU A 420 -1.67 -9.63 -43.40
CA GLU A 420 -2.04 -11.05 -43.35
C GLU A 420 -1.39 -11.83 -44.52
N GLU A 421 -1.37 -11.23 -45.73
CA GLU A 421 -0.69 -11.77 -46.91
C GLU A 421 0.81 -12.03 -46.68
N PHE A 422 1.49 -11.17 -45.91
CA PHE A 422 2.90 -11.38 -45.58
C PHE A 422 3.08 -12.61 -44.67
N THR A 423 2.25 -12.75 -43.66
CA THR A 423 2.29 -13.87 -42.74
C THR A 423 2.02 -15.19 -43.48
N GLU A 424 0.99 -15.22 -44.32
CA GLU A 424 0.64 -16.40 -45.12
C GLU A 424 1.79 -16.79 -46.09
N VAL A 425 2.39 -15.83 -46.77
CA VAL A 425 3.51 -16.08 -47.69
C VAL A 425 4.74 -16.56 -46.96
N MET A 426 5.03 -16.01 -45.78
CA MET A 426 6.16 -16.48 -44.93
C MET A 426 5.97 -17.91 -44.44
N ASP A 427 4.78 -18.26 -43.98
CA ASP A 427 4.48 -19.62 -43.51
C ASP A 427 4.54 -20.64 -44.66
N GLN A 428 4.02 -20.27 -45.82
CA GLN A 428 4.16 -21.09 -47.01
C GLN A 428 5.61 -21.29 -47.43
N ALA A 429 6.44 -20.20 -47.42
CA ALA A 429 7.85 -20.28 -47.73
C ALA A 429 8.60 -21.18 -46.75
N LYS A 430 8.40 -21.03 -45.45
CA LYS A 430 8.99 -21.89 -44.42
C LYS A 430 8.65 -23.36 -44.67
N SER A 431 7.38 -23.66 -44.91
CA SER A 431 6.88 -25.02 -45.15
C SER A 431 7.45 -25.64 -46.44
N GLN A 432 7.46 -24.90 -47.55
CA GLN A 432 7.95 -25.37 -48.83
C GLN A 432 9.47 -25.58 -48.80
N ILE A 433 10.24 -24.69 -48.20
CA ILE A 433 11.68 -24.80 -48.05
C ILE A 433 12.05 -26.03 -47.20
N GLU A 434 11.36 -26.26 -46.09
CA GLU A 434 11.57 -27.45 -45.27
C GLU A 434 11.26 -28.73 -46.03
N ALA A 435 10.17 -28.78 -46.78
CA ALA A 435 9.81 -29.95 -47.60
C ALA A 435 10.87 -30.27 -48.65
N ILE A 436 11.34 -29.24 -49.36
CA ILE A 436 12.41 -29.38 -50.38
C ILE A 436 13.73 -29.83 -49.71
N HIS A 437 14.12 -29.16 -48.62
CA HIS A 437 15.32 -29.47 -47.90
C HIS A 437 15.31 -30.88 -47.28
N LYS A 438 14.16 -31.36 -46.82
CA LYS A 438 13.95 -32.74 -46.34
C LYS A 438 14.28 -33.78 -47.45
N THR A 439 13.84 -33.49 -48.68
CA THR A 439 14.17 -34.36 -49.83
C THR A 439 15.65 -34.36 -50.11
N VAL A 440 16.30 -33.19 -50.07
CA VAL A 440 17.77 -33.07 -50.24
C VAL A 440 18.51 -33.85 -49.13
N ARG A 441 18.09 -33.74 -47.87
CA ARG A 441 18.67 -34.50 -46.75
C ARG A 441 18.57 -36.00 -46.97
N GLN A 442 17.39 -36.48 -47.44
CA GLN A 442 17.20 -37.92 -47.72
C GLN A 442 18.14 -38.46 -48.80
N GLU A 443 18.36 -37.70 -49.87
CA GLU A 443 19.30 -38.11 -50.93
C GLU A 443 20.75 -38.05 -50.47
N ALA A 444 21.15 -37.03 -49.69
CA ALA A 444 22.49 -36.91 -49.14
C ALA A 444 22.83 -38.04 -48.14
N LEU A 445 21.88 -38.47 -47.33
CA LEU A 445 22.06 -39.61 -46.39
C LEU A 445 22.26 -40.95 -47.08
N LYS A 446 21.84 -41.11 -48.36
CA LYS A 446 22.18 -42.29 -49.17
C LYS A 446 23.64 -42.30 -49.57
N VAL A 447 24.32 -41.16 -49.63
CA VAL A 447 25.74 -41.03 -49.93
C VAL A 447 26.59 -41.33 -48.70
N ASP A 448 26.22 -40.71 -47.54
CA ASP A 448 26.94 -40.94 -46.28
C ASP A 448 25.99 -40.61 -45.10
N GLN A 449 25.67 -41.61 -44.28
CA GLN A 449 24.82 -41.46 -43.11
C GLN A 449 25.42 -40.59 -42.00
N SER A 450 26.77 -40.48 -41.95
CA SER A 450 27.46 -39.65 -40.97
C SER A 450 27.22 -38.13 -41.17
N MET A 451 26.66 -37.74 -42.31
CA MET A 451 26.34 -36.36 -42.63
C MET A 451 25.06 -35.81 -41.92
N GLU A 452 24.28 -36.67 -41.27
CA GLU A 452 23.03 -36.27 -40.65
C GLU A 452 23.12 -35.00 -39.76
N PRO A 453 24.08 -34.89 -38.82
CA PRO A 453 24.20 -33.69 -37.99
C PRO A 453 24.50 -32.42 -38.80
N LEU A 454 25.28 -32.52 -39.85
CA LEU A 454 25.60 -31.42 -40.76
C LEU A 454 24.35 -30.94 -41.52
N LEU A 455 23.56 -31.89 -42.04
CA LEU A 455 22.36 -31.61 -42.80
C LEU A 455 21.27 -30.98 -41.95
N LEU A 456 21.11 -31.44 -40.72
CA LEU A 456 20.19 -30.83 -39.74
C LEU A 456 20.62 -29.41 -39.38
N LYS A 457 21.91 -29.20 -39.15
CA LYS A 457 22.45 -27.85 -38.89
C LYS A 457 22.24 -26.92 -40.07
N ASN A 458 22.40 -27.41 -41.31
CA ASN A 458 22.12 -26.60 -42.51
C ASN A 458 20.64 -26.25 -42.62
N ALA A 459 19.72 -27.19 -42.32
CA ALA A 459 18.28 -26.89 -42.26
C ALA A 459 17.96 -25.79 -41.25
N ALA A 460 18.55 -25.84 -40.04
CA ALA A 460 18.38 -24.84 -39.02
C ALA A 460 18.85 -23.45 -39.52
N PHE A 461 20.00 -23.34 -40.13
CA PHE A 461 20.48 -22.07 -40.69
C PHE A 461 19.54 -21.46 -41.73
N ILE A 462 18.91 -22.28 -42.56
CA ILE A 462 17.95 -21.80 -43.57
C ILE A 462 16.72 -21.26 -42.87
N GLN A 463 16.18 -21.96 -41.86
CA GLN A 463 15.04 -21.49 -41.09
C GLN A 463 15.38 -20.22 -40.33
N ASP A 464 16.54 -20.12 -39.71
CA ASP A 464 17.01 -18.92 -39.03
C ASP A 464 17.04 -17.69 -39.96
N GLN A 465 17.38 -17.87 -41.25
CA GLN A 465 17.38 -16.77 -42.24
C GLN A 465 15.95 -16.30 -42.57
N LEU A 466 14.99 -17.20 -42.66
CA LEU A 466 13.58 -16.84 -42.87
C LEU A 466 13.02 -16.12 -41.65
N GLU A 467 13.31 -16.60 -40.45
CA GLU A 467 12.91 -15.93 -39.20
C GLU A 467 13.59 -14.56 -39.05
N PHE A 468 14.86 -14.42 -39.48
CA PHE A 468 15.53 -13.13 -39.49
C PHE A 468 14.81 -12.11 -40.40
N LEU A 469 14.37 -12.56 -41.59
CA LEU A 469 13.59 -11.69 -42.49
C LEU A 469 12.26 -11.27 -41.87
N GLU A 470 11.54 -12.23 -41.30
CA GLU A 470 10.26 -11.97 -40.63
C GLU A 470 10.42 -10.97 -39.48
N ARG A 471 11.37 -11.20 -38.57
CA ARG A 471 11.71 -10.27 -37.48
C ARG A 471 12.10 -8.87 -38.00
N THR A 472 12.84 -8.81 -39.12
CA THR A 472 13.25 -7.53 -39.69
C THR A 472 12.07 -6.73 -40.25
N VAL A 473 11.13 -7.39 -40.92
CA VAL A 473 9.90 -6.75 -41.43
C VAL A 473 9.02 -6.32 -40.25
N THR A 474 8.81 -7.17 -39.27
CA THR A 474 8.04 -6.87 -38.04
C THR A 474 8.62 -5.65 -37.32
N LYS A 475 9.94 -5.60 -37.13
CA LYS A 475 10.62 -4.45 -36.55
C LYS A 475 10.43 -3.16 -37.35
N ARG A 476 10.41 -3.22 -38.68
CA ARG A 476 10.14 -2.06 -39.52
C ARG A 476 8.71 -1.55 -39.40
N ILE A 477 7.75 -2.45 -39.24
CA ILE A 477 6.36 -2.09 -38.95
C ILE A 477 6.28 -1.43 -37.56
N GLU A 478 6.94 -1.99 -36.54
CA GLU A 478 7.01 -1.42 -35.20
C GLU A 478 7.59 -0.01 -35.19
N GLU A 479 8.71 0.22 -35.89
CA GLU A 479 9.32 1.54 -36.06
C GLU A 479 8.36 2.54 -36.75
N LYS A 480 7.62 2.10 -37.78
CA LYS A 480 6.64 2.93 -38.49
C LYS A 480 5.45 3.33 -37.60
N GLU A 481 4.96 2.38 -36.83
CA GLU A 481 3.82 2.57 -35.94
C GLU A 481 4.23 3.09 -34.52
N GLY A 482 5.53 3.36 -34.32
CA GLY A 482 6.11 3.69 -33.02
C GLY A 482 5.42 4.86 -32.30
N TYR A 483 4.88 5.85 -33.03
CA TYR A 483 4.12 6.93 -32.42
C TYR A 483 2.83 6.44 -31.75
N VAL A 484 2.11 5.57 -32.43
CA VAL A 484 0.85 4.99 -31.90
C VAL A 484 1.13 4.05 -30.75
N LEU A 485 2.12 3.18 -30.89
CA LEU A 485 2.52 2.22 -29.84
C LEU A 485 2.97 2.95 -28.55
N LYS A 486 3.73 4.03 -28.70
CA LYS A 486 4.12 4.89 -27.56
C LYS A 486 2.92 5.56 -26.87
N ASP A 487 1.81 5.82 -27.55
CA ASP A 487 0.62 6.35 -26.90
C ASP A 487 -0.02 5.33 -25.94
N TYR A 488 -0.09 4.06 -26.35
CA TYR A 488 -0.53 2.98 -25.47
C TYR A 488 0.37 2.84 -24.24
N GLU A 489 1.69 2.88 -24.44
CA GLU A 489 2.67 2.81 -23.34
C GLU A 489 2.54 3.98 -22.37
N ARG A 490 2.33 5.21 -22.87
CA ARG A 490 2.13 6.39 -22.04
C ARG A 490 0.85 6.31 -21.22
N ILE A 491 -0.25 5.81 -21.81
CA ILE A 491 -1.50 5.56 -21.08
C ILE A 491 -1.26 4.49 -20.00
N GLN A 492 -0.63 3.37 -20.39
CA GLN A 492 -0.29 2.28 -19.47
C GLN A 492 0.52 2.79 -18.28
N ASN A 493 1.62 3.48 -18.53
CA ASN A 493 2.53 3.97 -17.51
C ASN A 493 1.89 5.03 -16.61
N SER A 494 0.95 5.82 -17.12
CA SER A 494 0.25 6.81 -16.31
C SER A 494 -0.83 6.18 -15.42
N ILE A 495 -1.68 5.31 -15.99
CA ILE A 495 -2.92 4.84 -15.34
C ILE A 495 -2.72 3.51 -14.61
N ARG A 496 -1.97 2.58 -15.21
CA ARG A 496 -1.75 1.24 -14.67
C ARG A 496 -0.28 0.79 -14.79
N PRO A 497 0.65 1.57 -14.22
CA PRO A 497 2.09 1.31 -14.31
C PRO A 497 2.42 -0.07 -13.74
N LEU A 498 3.33 -0.80 -14.40
CA LEU A 498 3.74 -2.17 -14.00
C LEU A 498 2.54 -3.12 -13.78
N LEU A 499 1.45 -2.95 -14.49
CA LEU A 499 0.18 -3.69 -14.36
C LEU A 499 -0.49 -3.54 -12.98
N ALA A 500 -0.02 -2.63 -12.16
CA ALA A 500 -0.59 -2.32 -10.85
C ALA A 500 -1.43 -1.03 -10.88
N PRO A 501 -2.37 -0.84 -9.94
CA PRO A 501 -3.07 0.44 -9.81
C PRO A 501 -2.09 1.62 -9.67
N GLN A 502 -2.42 2.74 -10.29
CA GLN A 502 -1.61 3.97 -10.27
C GLN A 502 -1.11 4.32 -8.87
N GLU A 503 -2.00 4.26 -7.89
CA GLU A 503 -1.73 4.62 -6.50
C GLU A 503 -0.69 3.74 -5.78
N ARG A 504 -0.37 2.57 -6.31
CA ARG A 504 0.63 1.66 -5.74
C ARG A 504 2.04 1.93 -6.24
N ILE A 505 2.16 2.63 -7.36
CA ILE A 505 3.46 2.84 -8.03
C ILE A 505 3.90 4.30 -7.92
N TRP A 506 3.02 5.25 -8.30
CA TRP A 506 3.40 6.65 -8.31
C TRP A 506 3.42 7.28 -6.91
N ASN A 507 4.29 8.29 -6.76
CA ASN A 507 4.47 9.09 -5.55
C ASN A 507 3.92 10.50 -5.76
N ILE A 508 3.48 11.16 -4.68
CA ILE A 508 2.90 12.51 -4.76
C ILE A 508 3.91 13.55 -5.22
N MET A 509 5.23 13.34 -4.99
CA MET A 509 6.27 14.29 -5.36
C MET A 509 6.33 14.52 -6.88
N TYR A 510 6.02 13.50 -7.70
CA TYR A 510 5.89 13.65 -9.14
C TYR A 510 4.85 14.75 -9.51
N TYR A 511 3.67 14.68 -8.89
CA TYR A 511 2.59 15.63 -9.16
C TYR A 511 2.86 17.01 -8.56
N LEU A 512 3.48 17.07 -7.38
CA LEU A 512 3.90 18.32 -6.76
C LEU A 512 4.97 19.03 -7.59
N ASN A 513 5.94 18.29 -8.11
CA ASN A 513 6.96 18.82 -9.01
C ASN A 513 6.33 19.39 -10.29
N ARG A 514 5.39 18.66 -10.87
CA ARG A 514 4.80 19.03 -12.17
C ARG A 514 3.76 20.15 -12.08
N TYR A 515 2.94 20.18 -11.03
CA TYR A 515 1.77 21.05 -10.91
C TYR A 515 1.84 22.04 -9.73
N GLY A 516 2.83 21.91 -8.88
CA GLY A 516 3.09 22.78 -7.73
C GLY A 516 2.16 22.59 -6.54
N PRO A 517 2.37 23.34 -5.45
CA PRO A 517 1.62 23.20 -4.21
C PRO A 517 0.13 23.54 -4.34
N LYS A 518 -0.24 24.45 -5.26
CA LYS A 518 -1.66 24.79 -5.52
C LYS A 518 -2.46 23.60 -6.03
N PHE A 519 -1.82 22.71 -6.79
CA PHE A 519 -2.43 21.44 -7.20
C PHE A 519 -2.86 20.65 -5.96
N PHE A 520 -1.97 20.44 -5.01
CA PHE A 520 -2.26 19.63 -3.83
C PHE A 520 -3.36 20.24 -2.95
N THR A 521 -3.33 21.57 -2.75
CA THR A 521 -4.39 22.27 -2.03
C THR A 521 -5.75 22.09 -2.70
N SER A 522 -5.80 22.16 -4.03
CA SER A 522 -7.06 21.92 -4.77
C SER A 522 -7.47 20.46 -4.73
N PHE A 523 -6.51 19.52 -4.84
CA PHE A 523 -6.74 18.08 -4.84
C PHE A 523 -7.35 17.59 -3.51
N LYS A 524 -6.75 17.94 -2.37
CA LYS A 524 -7.23 17.52 -1.05
C LYS A 524 -8.60 18.12 -0.67
N ASN A 525 -9.02 19.22 -1.33
CA ASN A 525 -10.29 19.88 -1.09
C ASN A 525 -11.39 19.50 -2.10
N LEU A 526 -11.16 18.52 -2.97
CA LEU A 526 -12.21 18.02 -3.85
C LEU A 526 -13.35 17.37 -3.02
N PRO A 527 -14.60 17.42 -3.52
CA PRO A 527 -15.75 16.85 -2.82
C PRO A 527 -15.78 15.31 -2.95
N PHE A 528 -14.77 14.66 -2.40
CA PHE A 528 -14.70 13.21 -2.33
C PHE A 528 -15.87 12.63 -1.53
N SER A 529 -16.36 11.44 -1.91
CA SER A 529 -17.49 10.78 -1.28
C SER A 529 -17.23 9.28 -1.05
N PHE A 530 -17.82 8.73 0.02
CA PHE A 530 -17.73 7.32 0.38
C PHE A 530 -18.89 6.50 -0.22
N GLN A 531 -19.08 6.59 -1.53
CA GLN A 531 -20.13 5.83 -2.26
C GLN A 531 -19.61 4.53 -2.87
N ASN A 532 -18.46 4.05 -2.44
CA ASN A 532 -17.78 2.84 -2.94
C ASN A 532 -17.50 2.86 -4.45
N GLN A 533 -17.34 4.06 -5.03
CA GLN A 533 -16.97 4.26 -6.43
C GLN A 533 -15.48 4.63 -6.54
N HIS A 534 -14.88 4.22 -7.65
CA HIS A 534 -13.54 4.67 -8.01
C HIS A 534 -13.59 6.13 -8.48
N GLN A 535 -12.79 7.00 -7.91
CA GLN A 535 -12.82 8.42 -8.18
C GLN A 535 -11.69 8.83 -9.12
N VAL A 536 -12.02 9.51 -10.20
CA VAL A 536 -11.05 10.01 -11.17
C VAL A 536 -10.97 11.52 -11.06
N VAL A 537 -9.77 12.01 -10.78
CA VAL A 537 -9.46 13.44 -10.73
C VAL A 537 -8.84 13.86 -12.05
N LYS A 538 -9.60 14.54 -12.90
CA LYS A 538 -9.13 15.14 -14.16
C LYS A 538 -8.45 16.49 -13.88
N LEU A 539 -7.19 16.63 -14.36
CA LEU A 539 -6.39 17.84 -14.17
C LEU A 539 -6.71 18.94 -15.18
#